data_3f74c3a208262d19e6da5068071c4dbe
#
_entry.id   3f74c3a208262d19e6da5068071c4dbe
#
_cell.length_a   1.000
_cell.length_b   1.000
_cell.length_c   1.000
_cell.angle_alpha   90.00
_cell.angle_beta   90.00
_cell.angle_gamma   90.00
#
_symmetry.space_group_name_H-M   'P 1'
#
loop_
_entity.id
_entity.type
_entity.pdbx_description
1 polymer ?
#
loop_
_entity_poly.entity_id
_entity_poly.type
_entity_poly.pdbx_seq_one_letter_code
_entity_poly.pdbx_strand_id
1 'polypeptide(L)'
;MKKIIEFKDFTFRYQAQQEPTLKDIQLTIYQGEKVLIIGPSGSGKSTIGQCLNGIIPNIYKGEHSGSLLLDGQEAFNLSIYDKSLLVSTVLQDTDGQFIGLSVAEDLAFALENDMENQVVMKQKVGDWAERLSLTDLLAHRPQDLSGGQKQRVSLGGVLIDESPILLFDEPLANLDPKSGQDTIDLIDRLHKQEGTTTIIIEHRLEDVLYRQVDRVVLINDGRILFNGGPDDLLRTSLLQENGIREPLYLSTLRALGYPIAQAERLSSVWEIDIEALNIASLPTLHFESGEKEALLEVKHLHFSYPNKQVLTDIQLTIHKGERLAIVGKNGAGKSTLAKVLCGFIQGEGEILWKGQSIKEDSVKERAERIGYILQNPNQMISQTMIFDEVALGLRMRGVTEEAN
;
A
#
# COMPACT_ATOMS: atom_id res chain seq x y z
N MET A 1 10.69 30.32 2.55
CA MET A 1 10.93 28.92 2.88
C MET A 1 12.13 28.43 2.06
N LYS A 2 12.99 27.58 2.61
CA LYS A 2 14.15 27.01 1.91
C LYS A 2 13.66 25.93 0.95
N LYS A 3 14.11 25.98 -0.32
CA LYS A 3 13.84 24.89 -1.26
C LYS A 3 14.76 23.72 -0.92
N ILE A 4 14.21 22.53 -0.73
CA ILE A 4 14.97 21.34 -0.39
C ILE A 4 15.00 20.33 -1.54
N ILE A 5 13.97 20.30 -2.38
CA ILE A 5 13.91 19.51 -3.62
C ILE A 5 13.46 20.43 -4.74
N GLU A 6 14.13 20.38 -5.88
CA GLU A 6 13.78 21.19 -7.03
C GLU A 6 14.00 20.41 -8.35
N PHE A 7 12.91 20.02 -9.02
CA PHE A 7 12.93 19.53 -10.40
C PHE A 7 12.69 20.70 -11.34
N LYS A 8 13.57 20.87 -12.33
CA LYS A 8 13.49 21.91 -13.38
C LYS A 8 13.56 21.29 -14.76
N ASP A 9 12.48 21.39 -15.51
CA ASP A 9 12.35 20.82 -16.86
C ASP A 9 12.84 19.37 -16.93
N PHE A 10 12.59 18.60 -15.83
CA PHE A 10 13.21 17.31 -15.65
C PHE A 10 12.45 16.23 -16.41
N THR A 11 13.16 15.55 -17.29
CA THR A 11 12.67 14.42 -18.09
C THR A 11 13.57 13.21 -17.83
N PHE A 12 12.96 12.03 -17.66
CA PHE A 12 13.71 10.78 -17.47
C PHE A 12 13.11 9.64 -18.29
N ARG A 13 13.99 8.87 -18.92
CA ARG A 13 13.67 7.68 -19.72
C ARG A 13 14.54 6.51 -19.28
N TYR A 14 13.90 5.38 -18.89
CA TYR A 14 14.65 4.15 -18.63
C TYR A 14 15.32 3.64 -19.91
N GLN A 15 16.49 3.03 -19.77
CA GLN A 15 17.26 2.49 -20.90
C GLN A 15 16.46 1.44 -21.71
N ALA A 16 15.60 0.67 -21.06
CA ALA A 16 14.78 -0.36 -21.69
C ALA A 16 13.48 0.17 -22.35
N GLN A 17 13.19 1.47 -22.24
CA GLN A 17 11.98 2.09 -22.77
C GLN A 17 12.29 3.01 -23.93
N GLN A 18 11.30 3.14 -24.86
CA GLN A 18 11.39 4.09 -25.98
C GLN A 18 10.93 5.49 -25.56
N GLU A 19 9.89 5.56 -24.75
CA GLU A 19 9.27 6.80 -24.31
C GLU A 19 9.75 7.22 -22.91
N PRO A 20 9.85 8.52 -22.60
CA PRO A 20 10.13 9.02 -21.28
C PRO A 20 9.04 8.63 -20.27
N THR A 21 9.48 8.19 -19.09
CA THR A 21 8.58 7.91 -17.95
C THR A 21 8.23 9.18 -17.19
N LEU A 22 9.16 10.14 -17.09
CA LEU A 22 8.91 11.48 -16.57
C LEU A 22 9.12 12.49 -17.69
N LYS A 23 8.22 13.45 -17.82
CA LYS A 23 8.15 14.40 -18.95
C LYS A 23 7.98 15.82 -18.41
N ASP A 24 9.01 16.66 -18.56
CA ASP A 24 9.00 18.09 -18.22
C ASP A 24 8.51 18.36 -16.78
N ILE A 25 9.03 17.63 -15.81
CA ILE A 25 8.65 17.78 -14.40
C ILE A 25 9.14 19.12 -13.87
N GLN A 26 8.20 19.92 -13.37
CA GLN A 26 8.43 21.18 -12.67
C GLN A 26 7.87 21.00 -11.24
N LEU A 27 8.73 20.78 -10.25
CA LEU A 27 8.30 20.56 -8.87
C LEU A 27 9.32 21.15 -7.90
N THR A 28 8.86 21.99 -7.00
CA THR A 28 9.66 22.48 -5.88
C THR A 28 9.00 22.05 -4.59
N ILE A 29 9.75 21.42 -3.68
CA ILE A 29 9.31 21.09 -2.33
C ILE A 29 10.16 21.88 -1.35
N TYR A 30 9.49 22.47 -0.35
CA TYR A 30 10.15 23.30 0.64
C TYR A 30 10.43 22.51 1.93
N GLN A 31 11.46 22.94 2.64
CA GLN A 31 11.83 22.32 3.92
C GLN A 31 10.66 22.37 4.92
N GLY A 32 10.40 21.24 5.56
CA GLY A 32 9.29 21.07 6.51
C GLY A 32 7.92 20.91 5.89
N GLU A 33 7.82 20.76 4.56
CA GLU A 33 6.55 20.52 3.85
C GLU A 33 6.17 19.04 3.87
N LYS A 34 4.88 18.76 4.02
CA LYS A 34 4.30 17.40 3.89
C LYS A 34 3.54 17.31 2.58
N VAL A 35 4.12 16.59 1.62
CA VAL A 35 3.61 16.49 0.25
C VAL A 35 3.12 15.08 -0.05
N LEU A 36 1.91 14.98 -0.59
CA LEU A 36 1.34 13.74 -1.08
C LEU A 36 1.42 13.68 -2.61
N ILE A 37 2.05 12.65 -3.16
CA ILE A 37 2.13 12.39 -4.59
C ILE A 37 1.16 11.26 -4.94
N ILE A 38 0.20 11.56 -5.83
CA ILE A 38 -0.81 10.60 -6.28
C ILE A 38 -0.81 10.47 -7.81
N GLY A 39 -1.42 9.41 -8.29
CA GLY A 39 -1.58 9.15 -9.73
C GLY A 39 -1.92 7.68 -9.99
N PRO A 40 -2.38 7.31 -11.18
CA PRO A 40 -2.63 5.93 -11.55
C PRO A 40 -1.35 5.09 -11.54
N SER A 41 -1.49 3.75 -11.55
CA SER A 41 -0.34 2.86 -11.69
C SER A 41 0.39 3.14 -12.99
N GLY A 42 1.74 3.14 -12.94
CA GLY A 42 2.57 3.43 -14.10
C GLY A 42 2.69 4.92 -14.47
N SER A 43 2.12 5.85 -13.69
CA SER A 43 2.18 7.29 -13.99
C SER A 43 3.55 7.96 -13.76
N GLY A 44 4.52 7.26 -13.14
CA GLY A 44 5.87 7.79 -12.86
C GLY A 44 6.13 8.17 -11.40
N LYS A 45 5.18 7.96 -10.46
CA LYS A 45 5.35 8.31 -9.03
C LYS A 45 6.58 7.68 -8.39
N SER A 46 6.70 6.35 -8.48
CA SER A 46 7.85 5.62 -7.91
C SER A 46 9.16 6.01 -8.61
N THR A 47 9.11 6.38 -9.91
CA THR A 47 10.27 6.91 -10.63
C THR A 47 10.77 8.24 -10.02
N ILE A 48 9.85 9.13 -9.62
CA ILE A 48 10.22 10.35 -8.86
C ILE A 48 10.93 9.96 -7.56
N GLY A 49 10.33 9.04 -6.78
CA GLY A 49 10.94 8.54 -5.54
C GLY A 49 12.34 7.96 -5.77
N GLN A 50 12.50 7.14 -6.81
CA GLN A 50 13.77 6.52 -7.17
C GLN A 50 14.85 7.53 -7.64
N CYS A 51 14.46 8.65 -8.23
CA CYS A 51 15.40 9.74 -8.52
C CYS A 51 15.86 10.43 -7.24
N LEU A 52 14.98 10.60 -6.26
CA LEU A 52 15.29 11.25 -4.98
C LEU A 52 16.23 10.39 -4.13
N ASN A 53 15.97 9.11 -4.00
CA ASN A 53 16.74 8.20 -3.13
C ASN A 53 17.99 7.58 -3.78
N GLY A 54 18.24 7.87 -5.06
CA GLY A 54 19.43 7.41 -5.76
C GLY A 54 19.38 6.00 -6.36
N ILE A 55 18.26 5.29 -6.28
CA ILE A 55 18.05 4.06 -7.05
C ILE A 55 18.25 4.35 -8.54
N ILE A 56 17.76 5.50 -9.01
CA ILE A 56 18.12 6.09 -10.29
C ILE A 56 19.23 7.13 -10.04
N PRO A 57 20.35 7.09 -10.75
CA PRO A 57 20.74 6.19 -11.86
C PRO A 57 21.58 4.97 -11.44
N ASN A 58 21.75 4.71 -10.14
CA ASN A 58 22.72 3.72 -9.66
C ASN A 58 22.32 2.27 -9.99
N ILE A 59 21.05 1.91 -9.75
CA ILE A 59 20.49 0.58 -10.03
C ILE A 59 19.79 0.59 -11.38
N TYR A 60 18.84 1.49 -11.58
CA TYR A 60 18.11 1.62 -12.84
C TYR A 60 18.75 2.68 -13.72
N LYS A 61 19.32 2.23 -14.84
CA LYS A 61 19.96 3.09 -15.83
C LYS A 61 18.93 3.76 -16.74
N GLY A 62 19.24 4.98 -17.16
CA GLY A 62 18.42 5.75 -18.07
C GLY A 62 19.08 7.05 -18.48
N GLU A 63 18.39 7.80 -19.31
CA GLU A 63 18.80 9.13 -19.77
C GLU A 63 17.89 10.18 -19.12
N HIS A 64 18.47 11.30 -18.74
CA HIS A 64 17.74 12.43 -18.20
C HIS A 64 18.14 13.74 -18.87
N SER A 65 17.24 14.71 -18.83
CA SER A 65 17.50 16.12 -19.16
C SER A 65 16.85 17.02 -18.11
N GLY A 66 17.21 18.29 -18.10
CA GLY A 66 16.83 19.19 -17.02
C GLY A 66 17.70 18.99 -15.79
N SER A 67 17.25 19.39 -14.61
CA SER A 67 17.98 19.25 -13.36
C SER A 67 17.09 18.77 -12.21
N LEU A 68 17.70 18.04 -11.26
CA LEU A 68 17.15 17.68 -9.97
C LEU A 68 18.11 18.12 -8.87
N LEU A 69 17.69 19.07 -8.06
CA LEU A 69 18.48 19.55 -6.93
C LEU A 69 17.93 18.99 -5.61
N LEU A 70 18.81 18.46 -4.78
CA LEU A 70 18.58 18.08 -3.39
C LEU A 70 19.42 18.99 -2.50
N ASP A 71 18.76 19.75 -1.66
CA ASP A 71 19.39 20.79 -0.82
C ASP A 71 20.36 21.70 -1.61
N GLY A 72 19.97 22.07 -2.82
CA GLY A 72 20.77 22.92 -3.73
C GLY A 72 21.88 22.22 -4.49
N GLN A 73 22.11 20.93 -4.29
CA GLN A 73 23.11 20.13 -4.98
C GLN A 73 22.50 19.30 -6.10
N GLU A 74 23.19 19.20 -7.26
CA GLU A 74 22.69 18.39 -8.38
C GLU A 74 22.67 16.90 -8.02
N ALA A 75 21.49 16.32 -7.93
CA ALA A 75 21.26 14.98 -7.40
C ALA A 75 21.98 13.88 -8.19
N PHE A 76 22.12 14.05 -9.52
CA PHE A 76 22.79 13.06 -10.36
C PHE A 76 24.32 13.06 -10.22
N ASN A 77 24.87 14.08 -9.56
CA ASN A 77 26.31 14.15 -9.22
C ASN A 77 26.61 13.59 -7.82
N LEU A 78 25.58 13.39 -6.97
CA LEU A 78 25.74 12.83 -5.64
C LEU A 78 25.90 11.31 -5.70
N SER A 79 26.77 10.77 -4.85
CA SER A 79 26.84 9.33 -4.63
C SER A 79 25.57 8.84 -3.96
N ILE A 80 25.34 7.52 -3.96
CA ILE A 80 24.19 6.93 -3.25
C ILE A 80 24.30 7.17 -1.74
N TYR A 81 25.52 7.19 -1.21
CA TYR A 81 25.79 7.50 0.19
C TYR A 81 25.44 8.97 0.52
N ASP A 82 25.91 9.94 -0.29
CA ASP A 82 25.56 11.36 -0.06
C ASP A 82 24.05 11.59 -0.13
N LYS A 83 23.35 10.86 -1.01
CA LYS A 83 21.88 10.93 -1.08
C LYS A 83 21.22 10.31 0.14
N SER A 84 21.74 9.21 0.69
CA SER A 84 21.15 8.59 1.89
C SER A 84 21.20 9.51 3.11
N LEU A 85 22.19 10.37 3.21
CA LEU A 85 22.27 11.41 4.25
C LEU A 85 21.19 12.50 4.09
N LEU A 86 20.62 12.67 2.89
CA LEU A 86 19.60 13.67 2.60
C LEU A 86 18.20 13.10 2.57
N VAL A 87 18.03 11.86 2.11
CA VAL A 87 16.74 11.23 1.83
C VAL A 87 16.72 9.83 2.41
N SER A 88 15.97 9.65 3.47
CA SER A 88 15.64 8.34 4.02
C SER A 88 14.36 7.81 3.41
N THR A 89 14.33 6.54 3.00
CA THR A 89 13.20 5.94 2.25
C THR A 89 12.65 4.72 2.96
N VAL A 90 11.34 4.73 3.19
CA VAL A 90 10.56 3.55 3.58
C VAL A 90 9.94 2.95 2.33
N LEU A 91 10.34 1.72 1.98
CA LEU A 91 9.88 1.03 0.78
C LEU A 91 8.55 0.29 1.01
N GLN A 92 7.87 -0.02 -0.10
CA GLN A 92 6.60 -0.75 -0.14
C GLN A 92 6.68 -2.15 0.52
N ASP A 93 7.77 -2.88 0.28
CA ASP A 93 8.02 -4.20 0.86
C ASP A 93 8.90 -4.07 2.11
N THR A 94 8.25 -3.99 3.28
CA THR A 94 8.94 -3.90 4.56
C THR A 94 9.66 -5.21 4.94
N ASP A 95 9.18 -6.37 4.50
CA ASP A 95 9.82 -7.66 4.82
C ASP A 95 11.16 -7.81 4.07
N GLY A 96 11.31 -7.22 2.90
CA GLY A 96 12.55 -7.19 2.13
C GLY A 96 13.60 -6.20 2.66
N GLN A 97 13.26 -5.36 3.63
CA GLN A 97 14.17 -4.35 4.20
C GLN A 97 14.97 -4.87 5.41
N PHE A 98 14.53 -5.94 6.09
CA PHE A 98 15.18 -6.42 7.30
C PHE A 98 16.51 -7.12 7.00
N ILE A 99 17.58 -6.61 7.61
CA ILE A 99 18.94 -7.10 7.48
C ILE A 99 19.41 -7.68 8.82
N GLY A 100 19.00 -7.07 9.95
CA GLY A 100 19.34 -7.49 11.30
C GLY A 100 18.74 -8.85 11.69
N LEU A 101 19.45 -9.61 12.51
CA LEU A 101 18.94 -10.84 13.11
C LEU A 101 18.00 -10.55 14.27
N SER A 102 18.05 -9.36 14.83
CA SER A 102 17.16 -8.84 15.86
C SER A 102 16.69 -7.43 15.50
N VAL A 103 15.60 -6.99 16.14
CA VAL A 103 15.09 -5.61 16.01
C VAL A 103 16.17 -4.60 16.39
N ALA A 104 16.95 -4.86 17.43
CA ALA A 104 18.02 -3.96 17.85
C ALA A 104 19.10 -3.81 16.79
N GLU A 105 19.50 -4.91 16.15
CA GLU A 105 20.50 -4.91 15.07
C GLU A 105 19.95 -4.24 13.81
N ASP A 106 18.68 -4.44 13.50
CA ASP A 106 18.06 -3.81 12.35
C ASP A 106 17.97 -2.28 12.50
N LEU A 107 17.60 -1.81 13.70
CA LEU A 107 17.63 -0.38 14.02
C LEU A 107 19.04 0.20 14.01
N ALA A 108 20.04 -0.56 14.45
CA ALA A 108 21.43 -0.11 14.51
C ALA A 108 22.13 -0.06 13.14
N PHE A 109 21.59 -0.77 12.15
CA PHE A 109 22.28 -1.04 10.88
C PHE A 109 22.75 0.21 10.14
N ALA A 110 21.93 1.25 10.08
CA ALA A 110 22.28 2.52 9.45
C ALA A 110 23.44 3.20 10.19
N LEU A 111 23.37 3.26 11.51
CA LEU A 111 24.42 3.85 12.35
C LEU A 111 25.75 3.07 12.30
N GLU A 112 25.68 1.74 12.09
CA GLU A 112 26.88 0.92 11.85
C GLU A 112 27.56 1.29 10.53
N ASN A 113 26.80 1.53 9.48
CA ASN A 113 27.32 1.98 8.18
C ASN A 113 27.98 3.34 8.28
N ASP A 114 27.48 4.23 9.15
CA ASP A 114 28.05 5.55 9.42
C ASP A 114 29.23 5.49 10.41
N MET A 115 29.65 4.30 10.83
CA MET A 115 30.72 4.09 11.82
C MET A 115 30.48 4.86 13.14
N GLU A 116 29.23 4.98 13.56
CA GLU A 116 28.87 5.68 14.80
C GLU A 116 29.45 4.97 16.03
N ASN A 117 29.76 5.71 17.07
CA ASN A 117 30.26 5.15 18.31
C ASN A 117 29.25 4.20 18.97
N GLN A 118 29.67 3.03 19.46
CA GLN A 118 28.80 2.00 20.02
C GLN A 118 27.93 2.51 21.20
N VAL A 119 28.43 3.44 22.02
CA VAL A 119 27.66 4.00 23.13
C VAL A 119 26.54 4.88 22.61
N VAL A 120 26.83 5.73 21.63
CA VAL A 120 25.84 6.61 20.95
C VAL A 120 24.83 5.78 20.21
N MET A 121 25.28 4.74 19.49
CA MET A 121 24.40 3.82 18.77
C MET A 121 23.39 3.15 19.69
N LYS A 122 23.86 2.58 20.82
CA LYS A 122 22.97 1.95 21.81
C LYS A 122 21.95 2.92 22.40
N GLN A 123 22.38 4.17 22.63
CA GLN A 123 21.49 5.20 23.12
C GLN A 123 20.41 5.55 22.08
N LYS A 124 20.80 5.87 20.83
CA LYS A 124 19.87 6.17 19.74
C LYS A 124 18.88 5.01 19.49
N VAL A 125 19.36 3.76 19.45
CA VAL A 125 18.48 2.58 19.32
C VAL A 125 17.48 2.50 20.46
N GLY A 126 17.89 2.76 21.71
CA GLY A 126 16.99 2.80 22.86
C GLY A 126 15.93 3.89 22.75
N ASP A 127 16.33 5.11 22.41
CA ASP A 127 15.45 6.27 22.27
C ASP A 127 14.41 6.04 21.14
N TRP A 128 14.84 5.53 19.99
CA TRP A 128 13.92 5.22 18.89
C TRP A 128 13.03 4.02 19.19
N ALA A 129 13.52 3.01 19.90
CA ALA A 129 12.70 1.88 20.34
C ALA A 129 11.57 2.33 21.27
N GLU A 130 11.85 3.25 22.19
CA GLU A 130 10.83 3.84 23.07
C GLU A 130 9.79 4.64 22.26
N ARG A 131 10.22 5.57 21.40
CA ARG A 131 9.35 6.39 20.54
C ARG A 131 8.41 5.54 19.68
N LEU A 132 8.88 4.38 19.20
CA LEU A 132 8.14 3.48 18.32
C LEU A 132 7.43 2.33 19.06
N SER A 133 7.52 2.29 20.42
CA SER A 133 6.97 1.20 21.25
C SER A 133 7.50 -0.16 20.82
N LEU A 134 8.82 -0.27 20.69
CA LEU A 134 9.56 -1.49 20.30
C LEU A 134 10.48 -1.98 21.41
N THR A 135 10.54 -1.33 22.57
CA THR A 135 11.50 -1.62 23.66
C THR A 135 11.48 -3.11 24.07
N ASP A 136 10.29 -3.69 24.23
CA ASP A 136 10.12 -5.10 24.62
C ASP A 136 10.41 -6.08 23.46
N LEU A 137 10.60 -5.56 22.25
CA LEU A 137 10.79 -6.34 21.04
C LEU A 137 12.23 -6.32 20.52
N LEU A 138 13.13 -5.58 21.15
CA LEU A 138 14.52 -5.38 20.70
C LEU A 138 15.28 -6.70 20.46
N ALA A 139 15.02 -7.72 21.28
CA ALA A 139 15.66 -9.04 21.15
C ALA A 139 14.93 -10.01 20.20
N HIS A 140 13.77 -9.63 19.66
CA HIS A 140 13.00 -10.48 18.76
C HIS A 140 13.55 -10.40 17.33
N ARG A 141 13.28 -11.45 16.55
CA ARG A 141 13.55 -11.44 15.10
C ARG A 141 12.48 -10.61 14.38
N PRO A 142 12.86 -9.73 13.44
CA PRO A 142 11.87 -8.96 12.68
C PRO A 142 10.81 -9.83 12.01
N GLN A 143 11.18 -11.02 11.51
CA GLN A 143 10.29 -11.95 10.82
C GLN A 143 9.16 -12.48 11.71
N ASP A 144 9.37 -12.57 13.02
CA ASP A 144 8.40 -13.13 13.99
C ASP A 144 7.36 -12.08 14.44
N LEU A 145 7.53 -10.83 14.04
CA LEU A 145 6.68 -9.71 14.42
C LEU A 145 5.38 -9.65 13.60
N SER A 146 4.35 -9.02 14.17
CA SER A 146 3.13 -8.68 13.41
C SER A 146 3.42 -7.60 12.35
N GLY A 147 2.58 -7.51 11.31
CA GLY A 147 2.77 -6.53 10.21
C GLY A 147 2.93 -5.09 10.71
N GLY A 148 2.14 -4.64 11.69
CA GLY A 148 2.28 -3.30 12.26
C GLY A 148 3.54 -3.13 13.11
N GLN A 149 4.04 -4.20 13.76
CA GLN A 149 5.33 -4.15 14.46
C GLN A 149 6.49 -4.10 13.47
N LYS A 150 6.46 -4.93 12.43
CA LYS A 150 7.44 -4.92 11.34
C LYS A 150 7.58 -3.53 10.70
N GLN A 151 6.45 -2.88 10.43
CA GLN A 151 6.45 -1.55 9.89
C GLN A 151 7.09 -0.52 10.82
N ARG A 152 6.83 -0.60 12.14
CA ARG A 152 7.51 0.28 13.11
C ARG A 152 9.02 0.04 13.17
N VAL A 153 9.48 -1.22 13.04
CA VAL A 153 10.90 -1.55 12.96
C VAL A 153 11.51 -0.95 11.69
N SER A 154 10.90 -1.18 10.53
CA SER A 154 11.35 -0.59 9.26
C SER A 154 11.41 0.95 9.32
N LEU A 155 10.38 1.59 9.89
CA LEU A 155 10.39 3.03 10.14
C LEU A 155 11.54 3.46 11.05
N GLY A 156 11.80 2.73 12.13
CA GLY A 156 12.88 3.03 13.07
C GLY A 156 14.25 2.98 12.40
N GLY A 157 14.51 1.93 11.63
CA GLY A 157 15.77 1.77 10.87
C GLY A 157 16.00 2.89 9.84
N VAL A 158 14.94 3.49 9.32
CA VAL A 158 15.01 4.61 8.37
C VAL A 158 15.13 5.96 9.07
N LEU A 159 14.46 6.13 10.22
CA LEU A 159 14.37 7.40 10.93
C LEU A 159 15.59 7.68 11.81
N ILE A 160 16.32 6.64 12.20
CA ILE A 160 17.46 6.74 13.12
C ILE A 160 18.61 7.59 12.55
N ASP A 161 18.68 7.73 11.21
CA ASP A 161 19.65 8.58 10.50
C ASP A 161 19.32 10.07 10.57
N GLU A 162 18.12 10.44 11.00
CA GLU A 162 17.68 11.83 11.14
C GLU A 162 17.81 12.66 9.85
N SER A 163 17.61 12.02 8.69
CA SER A 163 17.65 12.68 7.38
C SER A 163 16.59 13.78 7.25
N PRO A 164 16.92 14.92 6.60
CA PRO A 164 15.98 16.05 6.48
C PRO A 164 14.77 15.78 5.58
N ILE A 165 14.83 14.74 4.73
CA ILE A 165 13.76 14.34 3.82
C ILE A 165 13.36 12.89 4.11
N LEU A 166 12.09 12.66 4.39
CA LEU A 166 11.51 11.32 4.56
C LEU A 166 10.63 11.01 3.35
N LEU A 167 10.96 9.95 2.65
CA LEU A 167 10.21 9.44 1.49
C LEU A 167 9.50 8.13 1.87
N PHE A 168 8.19 8.11 1.73
CA PHE A 168 7.35 6.94 1.93
C PHE A 168 6.78 6.50 0.59
N ASP A 169 7.22 5.35 0.07
CA ASP A 169 6.70 4.79 -1.18
C ASP A 169 5.69 3.68 -0.87
N GLU A 170 4.41 4.01 -1.03
CA GLU A 170 3.24 3.17 -0.74
C GLU A 170 3.23 2.56 0.68
N PRO A 171 3.36 3.40 1.75
CA PRO A 171 3.47 2.92 3.12
C PRO A 171 2.22 2.19 3.63
N LEU A 172 1.10 2.29 2.93
CA LEU A 172 -0.17 1.64 3.28
C LEU A 172 -0.39 0.32 2.53
N ALA A 173 0.54 -0.08 1.65
CA ALA A 173 0.42 -1.32 0.91
C ALA A 173 0.36 -2.51 1.88
N ASN A 174 -0.54 -3.47 1.58
CA ASN A 174 -0.73 -4.69 2.37
C ASN A 174 -1.17 -4.49 3.84
N LEU A 175 -1.51 -3.28 4.27
CA LEU A 175 -2.03 -3.01 5.61
C LEU A 175 -3.56 -3.08 5.65
N ASP A 176 -4.08 -3.62 6.75
CA ASP A 176 -5.50 -3.46 7.07
C ASP A 176 -5.81 -1.98 7.43
N PRO A 177 -7.09 -1.56 7.37
CA PRO A 177 -7.45 -0.15 7.56
C PRO A 177 -6.96 0.43 8.89
N LYS A 178 -6.99 -0.35 9.98
CA LYS A 178 -6.55 0.13 11.29
C LYS A 178 -5.03 0.32 11.33
N SER A 179 -4.29 -0.66 10.84
CA SER A 179 -2.82 -0.57 10.73
C SER A 179 -2.40 0.58 9.82
N GLY A 180 -3.16 0.82 8.73
CA GLY A 180 -2.94 1.96 7.84
C GLY A 180 -3.12 3.30 8.56
N GLN A 181 -4.21 3.47 9.33
CA GLN A 181 -4.42 4.68 10.13
C GLN A 181 -3.30 4.90 11.16
N ASP A 182 -2.93 3.84 11.89
CA ASP A 182 -1.86 3.91 12.89
C ASP A 182 -0.53 4.34 12.24
N THR A 183 -0.28 3.94 11.00
CA THR A 183 0.90 4.34 10.21
C THR A 183 0.86 5.81 9.84
N ILE A 184 -0.26 6.29 9.29
CA ILE A 184 -0.41 7.71 8.95
C ILE A 184 -0.32 8.59 10.21
N ASP A 185 -0.87 8.14 11.35
CA ASP A 185 -0.74 8.81 12.63
C ASP A 185 0.73 8.89 13.09
N LEU A 186 1.49 7.84 12.87
CA LEU A 186 2.91 7.83 13.20
C LEU A 186 3.71 8.78 12.30
N ILE A 187 3.48 8.73 10.99
CA ILE A 187 4.11 9.64 10.02
C ILE A 187 3.79 11.11 10.37
N ASP A 188 2.53 11.41 10.70
CA ASP A 188 2.10 12.76 11.07
C ASP A 188 2.77 13.27 12.36
N ARG A 189 2.88 12.41 13.38
CA ARG A 189 3.61 12.74 14.62
C ARG A 189 5.08 13.04 14.36
N LEU A 190 5.75 12.19 13.62
CA LEU A 190 7.18 12.35 13.29
C LEU A 190 7.42 13.62 12.49
N HIS A 191 6.60 13.87 11.46
CA HIS A 191 6.67 15.12 10.71
C HIS A 191 6.55 16.36 11.60
N LYS A 192 5.58 16.38 12.54
CA LYS A 192 5.35 17.52 13.44
C LYS A 192 6.43 17.68 14.52
N GLN A 193 6.96 16.57 15.04
CA GLN A 193 7.95 16.59 16.11
C GLN A 193 9.35 16.97 15.62
N GLU A 194 9.75 16.41 14.48
CA GLU A 194 11.10 16.58 13.95
C GLU A 194 11.20 17.71 12.90
N GLY A 195 10.05 18.23 12.43
CA GLY A 195 10.01 19.27 11.39
C GLY A 195 10.60 18.81 10.04
N THR A 196 10.63 17.51 9.78
CA THR A 196 11.19 16.91 8.58
C THR A 196 10.32 17.18 7.36
N THR A 197 10.94 17.25 6.19
CA THR A 197 10.21 17.27 4.91
C THR A 197 9.72 15.87 4.62
N THR A 198 8.40 15.72 4.46
CA THR A 198 7.79 14.41 4.29
C THR A 198 7.13 14.28 2.93
N ILE A 199 7.53 13.27 2.16
CA ILE A 199 6.94 12.93 0.87
C ILE A 199 6.26 11.57 1.00
N ILE A 200 4.97 11.51 0.66
CA ILE A 200 4.19 10.28 0.67
C ILE A 200 3.74 10.01 -0.76
N ILE A 201 4.14 8.87 -1.32
CA ILE A 201 3.62 8.36 -2.59
C ILE A 201 2.56 7.34 -2.25
N GLU A 202 1.31 7.58 -2.66
CA GLU A 202 0.20 6.69 -2.31
C GLU A 202 -0.92 6.70 -3.35
N HIS A 203 -1.70 5.61 -3.36
CA HIS A 203 -2.93 5.49 -4.15
C HIS A 203 -4.19 5.75 -3.28
N ARG A 204 -4.08 5.53 -1.98
CA ARG A 204 -5.16 5.57 -1.00
C ARG A 204 -5.32 6.99 -0.45
N LEU A 205 -5.76 7.90 -1.31
CA LEU A 205 -5.89 9.34 -1.00
C LEU A 205 -6.67 9.60 0.30
N GLU A 206 -7.83 8.94 0.48
CA GLU A 206 -8.69 9.10 1.66
C GLU A 206 -7.98 8.75 2.97
N ASP A 207 -7.18 7.68 2.97
CA ASP A 207 -6.45 7.25 4.16
C ASP A 207 -5.34 8.23 4.55
N VAL A 208 -4.66 8.83 3.55
CA VAL A 208 -3.62 9.84 3.83
C VAL A 208 -4.24 11.16 4.27
N LEU A 209 -5.35 11.59 3.64
CA LEU A 209 -6.07 12.81 4.01
C LEU A 209 -6.75 12.73 5.38
N TYR A 210 -6.77 11.55 6.01
CA TYR A 210 -7.14 11.42 7.43
C TYR A 210 -6.28 12.30 8.34
N ARG A 211 -5.05 12.63 7.90
CA ARG A 211 -4.20 13.66 8.50
C ARG A 211 -3.90 14.76 7.49
N GLN A 212 -3.67 15.94 8.00
CA GLN A 212 -3.39 17.11 7.16
C GLN A 212 -2.12 16.88 6.32
N VAL A 213 -2.20 17.23 5.04
CA VAL A 213 -1.07 17.41 4.13
C VAL A 213 -1.06 18.86 3.63
N ASP A 214 0.13 19.40 3.39
CA ASP A 214 0.24 20.80 2.93
C ASP A 214 -0.09 20.90 1.45
N ARG A 215 0.28 19.87 0.67
CA ARG A 215 0.14 19.89 -0.77
C ARG A 215 -0.04 18.49 -1.36
N VAL A 216 -0.83 18.43 -2.44
CA VAL A 216 -1.01 17.23 -3.26
C VAL A 216 -0.46 17.50 -4.66
N VAL A 217 0.32 16.54 -5.16
CA VAL A 217 0.85 16.52 -6.52
C VAL A 217 0.23 15.35 -7.27
N LEU A 218 -0.56 15.63 -8.31
CA LEU A 218 -1.17 14.61 -9.15
C LEU A 218 -0.33 14.43 -10.41
N ILE A 219 0.11 13.19 -10.66
CA ILE A 219 0.93 12.81 -11.80
C ILE A 219 0.17 11.80 -12.65
N ASN A 220 0.10 12.05 -13.95
CA ASN A 220 -0.35 11.06 -14.92
C ASN A 220 0.48 11.15 -16.20
N ASP A 221 0.71 10.03 -16.86
CA ASP A 221 1.54 9.90 -18.07
C ASP A 221 2.86 10.65 -17.98
N GLY A 222 3.52 10.59 -16.82
CA GLY A 222 4.82 11.22 -16.55
C GLY A 222 4.78 12.74 -16.42
N ARG A 223 3.61 13.38 -16.33
CA ARG A 223 3.44 14.84 -16.22
C ARG A 223 2.71 15.20 -14.93
N ILE A 224 3.04 16.34 -14.35
CA ILE A 224 2.27 16.91 -13.23
C ILE A 224 1.04 17.59 -13.80
N LEU A 225 -0.13 17.10 -13.41
CA LEU A 225 -1.42 17.66 -13.80
C LEU A 225 -1.99 18.63 -12.76
N PHE A 226 -1.60 18.44 -11.49
CA PHE A 226 -2.01 19.30 -10.39
C PHE A 226 -0.90 19.40 -9.36
N ASN A 227 -0.75 20.56 -8.77
CA ASN A 227 0.19 20.84 -7.70
C ASN A 227 -0.37 21.96 -6.81
N GLY A 228 -1.03 21.63 -5.72
CA GLY A 228 -1.74 22.58 -4.88
C GLY A 228 -2.31 22.00 -3.61
N GLY A 229 -3.15 22.76 -2.91
CA GLY A 229 -3.81 22.30 -1.68
C GLY A 229 -4.76 21.12 -1.92
N PRO A 230 -4.94 20.24 -0.91
CA PRO A 230 -5.84 19.10 -1.05
C PRO A 230 -7.29 19.52 -1.34
N ASP A 231 -7.78 20.57 -0.69
CA ASP A 231 -9.15 21.07 -0.92
C ASP A 231 -9.34 21.57 -2.37
N ASP A 232 -8.32 22.23 -2.95
CA ASP A 232 -8.37 22.70 -4.32
C ASP A 232 -8.48 21.53 -5.31
N LEU A 233 -7.73 20.44 -5.07
CA LEU A 233 -7.85 19.24 -5.87
C LEU A 233 -9.24 18.62 -5.78
N LEU A 234 -9.78 18.47 -4.56
CA LEU A 234 -11.06 17.82 -4.32
C LEU A 234 -12.26 18.58 -4.88
N ARG A 235 -12.11 19.90 -5.14
CA ARG A 235 -13.12 20.70 -5.85
C ARG A 235 -13.19 20.40 -7.35
N THR A 236 -12.13 19.82 -7.91
CA THR A 236 -12.04 19.50 -9.36
C THR A 236 -12.62 18.13 -9.68
N SER A 237 -12.69 17.80 -10.98
CA SER A 237 -12.97 16.46 -11.52
C SER A 237 -11.70 15.67 -11.84
N LEU A 238 -10.51 16.22 -11.59
CA LEU A 238 -9.23 15.64 -12.00
C LEU A 238 -9.00 14.22 -11.53
N LEU A 239 -9.48 13.86 -10.33
CA LEU A 239 -9.36 12.47 -9.82
C LEU A 239 -10.12 11.50 -10.72
N GLN A 240 -11.39 11.81 -11.04
CA GLN A 240 -12.24 10.97 -11.88
C GLN A 240 -11.73 10.90 -13.31
N GLU A 241 -11.35 12.04 -13.90
CA GLU A 241 -10.82 12.15 -15.26
C GLU A 241 -9.54 11.33 -15.46
N ASN A 242 -8.77 11.14 -14.38
CA ASN A 242 -7.52 10.37 -14.41
C ASN A 242 -7.65 8.96 -13.82
N GLY A 243 -8.87 8.47 -13.60
CA GLY A 243 -9.11 7.11 -13.08
C GLY A 243 -8.63 6.90 -11.64
N ILE A 244 -8.46 7.97 -10.87
CA ILE A 244 -8.08 7.91 -9.46
C ILE A 244 -9.34 7.88 -8.61
N ARG A 245 -9.38 6.95 -7.67
CA ARG A 245 -10.51 6.84 -6.75
C ARG A 245 -10.60 8.07 -5.85
N GLU A 246 -11.72 8.77 -5.93
CA GLU A 246 -12.06 9.82 -4.98
C GLU A 246 -12.29 9.24 -3.57
N PRO A 247 -12.10 10.03 -2.51
CA PRO A 247 -12.61 9.71 -1.20
C PRO A 247 -14.10 9.34 -1.25
N LEU A 248 -14.48 8.28 -0.54
CA LEU A 248 -15.85 7.77 -0.61
C LEU A 248 -16.89 8.80 -0.17
N TYR A 249 -16.56 9.58 0.86
CA TYR A 249 -17.43 10.66 1.32
C TYR A 249 -17.63 11.73 0.23
N LEU A 250 -16.60 12.06 -0.57
CA LEU A 250 -16.71 13.04 -1.64
C LEU A 250 -17.64 12.55 -2.77
N SER A 251 -17.50 11.29 -3.18
CA SER A 251 -18.39 10.66 -4.15
C SER A 251 -19.84 10.64 -3.65
N THR A 252 -20.04 10.40 -2.36
CA THR A 252 -21.36 10.44 -1.72
C THR A 252 -21.94 11.85 -1.73
N LEU A 253 -21.15 12.86 -1.37
CA LEU A 253 -21.58 14.26 -1.41
C LEU A 253 -21.99 14.71 -2.82
N ARG A 254 -21.22 14.30 -3.85
CA ARG A 254 -21.57 14.54 -5.26
C ARG A 254 -22.91 13.91 -5.63
N ALA A 255 -23.12 12.66 -5.26
CA ALA A 255 -24.36 11.94 -5.52
C ALA A 255 -25.58 12.60 -4.84
N LEU A 256 -25.39 13.24 -3.70
CA LEU A 256 -26.40 13.98 -2.95
C LEU A 256 -26.59 15.43 -3.44
N GLY A 257 -25.86 15.86 -4.47
CA GLY A 257 -25.96 17.22 -5.00
C GLY A 257 -25.33 18.31 -4.12
N TYR A 258 -24.42 17.93 -3.22
CA TYR A 258 -23.69 18.88 -2.39
C TYR A 258 -22.87 19.86 -3.23
N PRO A 259 -22.86 21.17 -2.93
CA PRO A 259 -22.17 22.18 -3.73
C PRO A 259 -20.64 22.15 -3.52
N ILE A 260 -19.98 21.09 -3.98
CA ILE A 260 -18.54 20.82 -3.78
C ILE A 260 -17.65 21.97 -4.23
N ALA A 261 -17.98 22.61 -5.36
CA ALA A 261 -17.19 23.72 -5.88
C ALA A 261 -17.14 24.96 -4.96
N GLN A 262 -18.10 25.08 -4.02
CA GLN A 262 -18.22 26.19 -3.09
C GLN A 262 -17.77 25.83 -1.67
N ALA A 263 -17.48 24.55 -1.41
CA ALA A 263 -17.06 24.09 -0.09
C ALA A 263 -15.66 24.59 0.24
N GLU A 264 -15.47 25.13 1.43
CA GLU A 264 -14.18 25.65 1.87
C GLU A 264 -13.21 24.52 2.24
N ARG A 265 -13.70 23.49 2.92
CA ARG A 265 -12.90 22.38 3.42
C ARG A 265 -13.53 21.04 3.03
N LEU A 266 -12.82 20.32 2.16
CA LEU A 266 -13.22 19.00 1.66
C LEU A 266 -12.26 17.89 2.08
N SER A 267 -11.03 18.24 2.44
CA SER A 267 -9.98 17.27 2.79
C SER A 267 -10.21 16.60 4.15
N SER A 268 -11.05 17.18 4.99
CA SER A 268 -11.42 16.63 6.30
C SER A 268 -12.93 16.33 6.34
N VAL A 269 -13.30 15.07 6.38
CA VAL A 269 -14.72 14.65 6.50
C VAL A 269 -15.42 15.25 7.74
N TRP A 270 -14.67 15.56 8.79
CA TRP A 270 -15.18 16.13 10.05
C TRP A 270 -15.51 17.63 9.97
N GLU A 271 -15.02 18.31 8.93
CA GLU A 271 -15.22 19.75 8.74
C GLU A 271 -16.26 20.08 7.66
N ILE A 272 -16.87 19.05 7.08
CA ILE A 272 -17.91 19.20 6.06
C ILE A 272 -19.22 19.60 6.73
N ASP A 273 -19.81 20.72 6.27
CA ASP A 273 -21.15 21.15 6.67
C ASP A 273 -22.20 20.25 6.03
N ILE A 274 -22.76 19.34 6.84
CA ILE A 274 -23.79 18.39 6.41
C ILE A 274 -25.21 18.96 6.51
N GLU A 275 -25.43 20.14 7.09
CA GLU A 275 -26.77 20.76 7.20
C GLU A 275 -27.34 21.12 5.82
N ALA A 276 -26.46 21.36 4.84
CA ALA A 276 -26.82 21.59 3.44
C ALA A 276 -27.25 20.34 2.68
N LEU A 277 -27.16 19.13 3.27
CA LEU A 277 -27.50 17.87 2.63
C LEU A 277 -29.00 17.56 2.72
N ASN A 278 -29.64 17.36 1.57
CA ASN A 278 -31.00 16.84 1.52
C ASN A 278 -31.03 15.30 1.57
N ILE A 279 -30.95 14.74 2.78
CA ILE A 279 -30.91 13.28 2.99
C ILE A 279 -32.25 12.60 2.60
N ALA A 280 -33.34 13.35 2.51
CA ALA A 280 -34.66 12.80 2.14
C ALA A 280 -34.74 12.28 0.68
N SER A 281 -33.75 12.62 -0.16
CA SER A 281 -33.66 12.17 -1.55
C SER A 281 -32.92 10.83 -1.76
N LEU A 282 -32.46 10.18 -0.70
CA LEU A 282 -31.75 8.89 -0.84
C LEU A 282 -32.70 7.79 -1.35
N PRO A 283 -32.32 7.06 -2.40
CA PRO A 283 -33.12 5.95 -2.89
C PRO A 283 -33.19 4.85 -1.82
N THR A 284 -34.41 4.36 -1.55
CA THR A 284 -34.59 3.20 -0.68
C THR A 284 -34.09 1.96 -1.44
N LEU A 285 -33.06 1.31 -0.92
CA LEU A 285 -32.58 0.04 -1.46
C LEU A 285 -33.56 -1.07 -1.08
N HIS A 286 -34.26 -1.64 -2.07
CA HIS A 286 -35.04 -2.84 -1.90
C HIS A 286 -34.16 -4.06 -2.15
N PHE A 287 -33.93 -4.86 -1.13
CA PHE A 287 -33.24 -6.15 -1.28
C PHE A 287 -34.31 -7.21 -1.56
N GLU A 288 -34.21 -7.89 -2.70
CA GLU A 288 -35.07 -9.04 -2.99
C GLU A 288 -34.73 -10.19 -2.03
N SER A 289 -35.68 -10.53 -1.16
CA SER A 289 -35.59 -11.70 -0.29
C SER A 289 -36.25 -12.90 -1.00
N GLY A 290 -35.50 -13.51 -1.95
CA GLY A 290 -35.88 -14.81 -2.52
C GLY A 290 -35.21 -15.96 -1.78
N GLU A 291 -35.80 -17.15 -1.76
CA GLU A 291 -35.11 -18.38 -1.35
C GLU A 291 -33.87 -18.57 -2.26
N LYS A 292 -32.70 -18.54 -1.67
CA LYS A 292 -31.45 -18.70 -2.40
C LYS A 292 -30.92 -20.11 -2.20
N GLU A 293 -30.60 -20.80 -3.29
CA GLU A 293 -29.98 -22.13 -3.27
C GLU A 293 -28.60 -22.06 -2.61
N ALA A 294 -28.38 -22.80 -1.51
CA ALA A 294 -27.08 -22.90 -0.87
C ALA A 294 -26.09 -23.64 -1.78
N LEU A 295 -24.99 -22.98 -2.12
CA LEU A 295 -23.94 -23.52 -2.99
C LEU A 295 -22.83 -24.16 -2.19
N LEU A 296 -22.34 -23.44 -1.15
CA LEU A 296 -21.30 -23.91 -0.24
C LEU A 296 -21.71 -23.63 1.19
N GLU A 297 -21.62 -24.65 2.02
CA GLU A 297 -21.88 -24.52 3.47
C GLU A 297 -20.64 -24.96 4.24
N VAL A 298 -20.30 -24.20 5.26
CA VAL A 298 -19.22 -24.49 6.20
C VAL A 298 -19.84 -24.57 7.58
N LYS A 299 -19.62 -25.68 8.30
CA LYS A 299 -20.20 -25.93 9.62
C LYS A 299 -19.13 -26.31 10.62
N HIS A 300 -19.06 -25.56 11.70
CA HIS A 300 -18.15 -25.79 12.82
C HIS A 300 -16.68 -26.01 12.40
N LEU A 301 -16.20 -25.16 11.47
CA LEU A 301 -14.85 -25.29 10.94
C LEU A 301 -13.83 -24.72 11.91
N HIS A 302 -12.86 -25.55 12.27
CA HIS A 302 -11.69 -25.20 13.10
C HIS A 302 -10.41 -25.44 12.33
N PHE A 303 -9.39 -24.63 12.59
CA PHE A 303 -8.05 -24.86 12.09
C PHE A 303 -7.00 -24.20 12.97
N SER A 304 -5.91 -24.94 13.26
CA SER A 304 -4.76 -24.45 14.03
C SER A 304 -3.47 -24.74 13.27
N TYR A 305 -2.58 -23.77 13.21
CA TYR A 305 -1.16 -24.03 12.97
C TYR A 305 -0.52 -24.58 14.25
N PRO A 306 0.69 -25.17 14.21
CA PRO A 306 1.30 -25.83 15.39
C PRO A 306 1.27 -25.01 16.69
N ASN A 307 1.39 -23.68 16.58
CA ASN A 307 1.49 -22.79 17.73
C ASN A 307 0.35 -21.76 17.82
N LYS A 308 -0.66 -21.82 16.93
CA LYS A 308 -1.70 -20.79 16.86
C LYS A 308 -2.99 -21.31 16.30
N GLN A 309 -4.06 -21.24 17.10
CA GLN A 309 -5.42 -21.42 16.58
C GLN A 309 -5.82 -20.20 15.72
N VAL A 310 -6.33 -20.46 14.53
CA VAL A 310 -6.64 -19.40 13.53
C VAL A 310 -8.11 -19.37 13.14
N LEU A 311 -8.73 -20.53 12.97
CA LEU A 311 -10.16 -20.62 12.70
C LEU A 311 -10.84 -21.30 13.87
N THR A 312 -11.91 -20.69 14.39
CA THR A 312 -12.67 -21.19 15.54
C THR A 312 -14.14 -21.10 15.23
N ASP A 313 -14.79 -22.26 15.15
CA ASP A 313 -16.23 -22.41 14.92
C ASP A 313 -16.77 -21.55 13.76
N ILE A 314 -16.10 -21.60 12.62
CA ILE A 314 -16.56 -20.85 11.43
C ILE A 314 -17.80 -21.52 10.88
N GLN A 315 -18.86 -20.73 10.76
CA GLN A 315 -20.12 -21.10 10.13
C GLN A 315 -20.41 -20.10 9.03
N LEU A 316 -20.62 -20.60 7.80
CA LEU A 316 -20.78 -19.76 6.62
C LEU A 316 -21.63 -20.50 5.58
N THR A 317 -22.60 -19.81 5.00
CA THR A 317 -23.31 -20.30 3.83
C THR A 317 -23.15 -19.30 2.69
N ILE A 318 -22.75 -19.80 1.52
CA ILE A 318 -22.64 -19.03 0.29
C ILE A 318 -23.70 -19.54 -0.69
N HIS A 319 -24.51 -18.63 -1.19
CA HIS A 319 -25.60 -18.95 -2.10
C HIS A 319 -25.19 -18.77 -3.57
N LYS A 320 -25.89 -19.45 -4.46
CA LYS A 320 -25.67 -19.33 -5.89
C LYS A 320 -25.88 -17.88 -6.37
N GLY A 321 -24.88 -17.33 -7.10
CA GLY A 321 -24.91 -15.96 -7.61
C GLY A 321 -24.62 -14.88 -6.56
N GLU A 322 -24.32 -15.25 -5.31
CA GLU A 322 -23.99 -14.32 -4.24
C GLU A 322 -22.58 -13.74 -4.40
N ARG A 323 -22.43 -12.47 -4.03
CA ARG A 323 -21.13 -11.82 -3.84
C ARG A 323 -20.91 -11.62 -2.35
N LEU A 324 -19.97 -12.38 -1.78
CA LEU A 324 -19.62 -12.32 -0.37
C LEU A 324 -18.27 -11.65 -0.19
N ALA A 325 -18.22 -10.65 0.69
CA ALA A 325 -16.96 -10.04 1.11
C ALA A 325 -16.54 -10.56 2.49
N ILE A 326 -15.34 -11.14 2.58
CA ILE A 326 -14.74 -11.56 3.85
C ILE A 326 -13.77 -10.48 4.30
N VAL A 327 -14.12 -9.78 5.37
CA VAL A 327 -13.34 -8.66 5.92
C VAL A 327 -12.76 -8.99 7.28
N GLY A 328 -11.68 -8.34 7.67
CA GLY A 328 -11.03 -8.53 8.96
C GLY A 328 -9.58 -8.06 8.94
N LYS A 329 -9.00 -7.92 10.12
CA LYS A 329 -7.60 -7.52 10.32
C LYS A 329 -6.62 -8.49 9.65
N ASN A 330 -5.39 -8.05 9.42
CA ASN A 330 -4.31 -8.94 9.01
C ASN A 330 -4.08 -10.01 10.09
N GLY A 331 -3.87 -11.25 9.65
CA GLY A 331 -3.75 -12.40 10.55
C GLY A 331 -5.07 -12.94 11.14
N ALA A 332 -6.24 -12.41 10.77
CA ALA A 332 -7.56 -12.88 11.23
C ALA A 332 -8.00 -14.23 10.64
N GLY A 333 -7.23 -14.83 9.74
CA GLY A 333 -7.53 -16.15 9.18
C GLY A 333 -8.25 -16.14 7.82
N LYS A 334 -8.45 -14.98 7.17
CA LYS A 334 -9.13 -14.88 5.85
C LYS A 334 -8.51 -15.79 4.79
N SER A 335 -7.20 -15.70 4.60
CA SER A 335 -6.46 -16.53 3.63
C SER A 335 -6.39 -18.00 4.08
N THR A 336 -6.39 -18.26 5.39
CA THR A 336 -6.44 -19.61 5.94
C THR A 336 -7.78 -20.27 5.61
N LEU A 337 -8.90 -19.54 5.78
CA LEU A 337 -10.23 -20.02 5.39
C LEU A 337 -10.27 -20.37 3.90
N ALA A 338 -9.79 -19.48 3.04
CA ALA A 338 -9.73 -19.74 1.60
C ALA A 338 -8.90 -21.00 1.26
N LYS A 339 -7.73 -21.19 1.93
CA LYS A 339 -6.89 -22.39 1.75
C LYS A 339 -7.59 -23.67 2.20
N VAL A 340 -8.36 -23.64 3.31
CA VAL A 340 -9.15 -24.78 3.76
C VAL A 340 -10.26 -25.10 2.76
N LEU A 341 -10.98 -24.10 2.25
CA LEU A 341 -12.03 -24.28 1.25
C LEU A 341 -11.50 -24.88 -0.04
N CYS A 342 -10.32 -24.46 -0.48
CA CYS A 342 -9.65 -25.01 -1.67
C CYS A 342 -8.94 -26.36 -1.44
N GLY A 343 -8.88 -26.86 -0.20
CA GLY A 343 -8.25 -28.14 0.12
C GLY A 343 -6.72 -28.12 0.22
N PHE A 344 -6.08 -26.94 0.23
CA PHE A 344 -4.64 -26.84 0.41
C PHE A 344 -4.19 -27.22 1.81
N ILE A 345 -5.08 -27.05 2.79
CA ILE A 345 -4.90 -27.46 4.20
C ILE A 345 -6.22 -28.07 4.70
N GLN A 346 -6.13 -29.04 5.61
CA GLN A 346 -7.30 -29.71 6.17
C GLN A 346 -7.72 -29.05 7.47
N GLY A 347 -9.02 -28.68 7.57
CA GLY A 347 -9.66 -28.21 8.79
C GLY A 347 -10.55 -29.29 9.42
N GLU A 348 -10.86 -29.09 10.70
CA GLU A 348 -11.87 -29.87 11.40
C GLU A 348 -13.23 -29.22 11.22
N GLY A 349 -14.29 -30.01 10.99
CA GLY A 349 -15.66 -29.53 10.70
C GLY A 349 -16.18 -30.09 9.39
N GLU A 350 -17.27 -29.52 8.90
CA GLU A 350 -17.92 -29.93 7.65
C GLU A 350 -17.85 -28.86 6.60
N ILE A 351 -17.58 -29.25 5.36
CA ILE A 351 -17.65 -28.39 4.17
C ILE A 351 -18.52 -29.14 3.15
N LEU A 352 -19.65 -28.52 2.80
CA LEU A 352 -20.63 -29.11 1.90
C LEU A 352 -20.74 -28.29 0.62
N TRP A 353 -20.69 -28.95 -0.51
CA TRP A 353 -20.98 -28.37 -1.82
C TRP A 353 -22.33 -28.91 -2.30
N LYS A 354 -23.33 -28.03 -2.44
CA LYS A 354 -24.71 -28.42 -2.77
C LYS A 354 -25.24 -29.56 -1.89
N GLY A 355 -24.98 -29.46 -0.57
CA GLY A 355 -25.40 -30.44 0.42
C GLY A 355 -24.55 -31.72 0.51
N GLN A 356 -23.55 -31.90 -0.36
CA GLN A 356 -22.63 -33.06 -0.34
C GLN A 356 -21.29 -32.69 0.29
N SER A 357 -20.80 -33.54 1.20
CA SER A 357 -19.50 -33.29 1.83
C SER A 357 -18.37 -33.37 0.81
N ILE A 358 -17.51 -32.35 0.84
CA ILE A 358 -16.27 -32.28 0.04
C ILE A 358 -15.02 -32.37 0.91
N LYS A 359 -15.17 -32.83 2.15
CA LYS A 359 -14.07 -32.85 3.15
C LYS A 359 -12.90 -33.70 2.66
N GLU A 360 -13.19 -34.86 2.09
CA GLU A 360 -12.18 -35.81 1.62
C GLU A 360 -11.74 -35.58 0.16
N ASP A 361 -12.34 -34.59 -0.52
CA ASP A 361 -11.99 -34.27 -1.89
C ASP A 361 -10.53 -33.78 -1.98
N SER A 362 -9.80 -34.29 -2.94
CA SER A 362 -8.45 -33.81 -3.28
C SER A 362 -8.49 -32.36 -3.78
N VAL A 363 -7.34 -31.68 -3.79
CA VAL A 363 -7.20 -30.33 -4.36
C VAL A 363 -7.69 -30.27 -5.80
N LYS A 364 -7.43 -31.33 -6.59
CA LYS A 364 -7.88 -31.43 -7.98
C LYS A 364 -9.41 -31.45 -8.09
N GLU A 365 -10.09 -32.27 -7.31
CA GLU A 365 -11.56 -32.36 -7.30
C GLU A 365 -12.20 -31.06 -6.83
N ARG A 366 -11.61 -30.39 -5.83
CA ARG A 366 -12.08 -29.08 -5.38
C ARG A 366 -11.86 -27.99 -6.44
N ALA A 367 -10.77 -28.04 -7.19
CA ALA A 367 -10.47 -27.10 -8.27
C ALA A 367 -11.47 -27.17 -9.44
N GLU A 368 -12.25 -28.28 -9.57
CA GLU A 368 -13.36 -28.34 -10.52
C GLU A 368 -14.56 -27.47 -10.11
N ARG A 369 -14.65 -27.10 -8.83
CA ARG A 369 -15.79 -26.40 -8.22
C ARG A 369 -15.41 -24.99 -7.74
N ILE A 370 -14.19 -24.82 -7.24
CA ILE A 370 -13.73 -23.58 -6.59
C ILE A 370 -12.49 -23.06 -7.33
N GLY A 371 -12.61 -21.93 -7.99
CA GLY A 371 -11.48 -21.19 -8.53
C GLY A 371 -10.84 -20.33 -7.43
N TYR A 372 -9.51 -20.33 -7.38
CA TYR A 372 -8.77 -19.54 -6.40
C TYR A 372 -7.76 -18.63 -7.08
N ILE A 373 -7.83 -17.33 -6.78
CA ILE A 373 -6.85 -16.34 -7.26
C ILE A 373 -6.01 -15.91 -6.06
N LEU A 374 -4.69 -16.04 -6.16
CA LEU A 374 -3.75 -15.63 -5.13
C LEU A 374 -3.70 -14.10 -4.99
N GLN A 375 -3.31 -13.63 -3.82
CA GLN A 375 -3.09 -12.22 -3.55
C GLN A 375 -2.04 -11.59 -4.49
N ASN A 376 -0.98 -12.35 -4.80
CA ASN A 376 -0.02 -12.00 -5.84
C ASN A 376 -0.25 -12.89 -7.07
N PRO A 377 -0.93 -12.38 -8.11
CA PRO A 377 -1.27 -13.18 -9.29
C PRO A 377 -0.03 -13.62 -10.09
N ASN A 378 1.11 -12.92 -9.96
CA ASN A 378 2.36 -13.31 -10.62
C ASN A 378 2.85 -14.69 -10.18
N GLN A 379 2.52 -15.12 -8.95
CA GLN A 379 2.87 -16.44 -8.43
C GLN A 379 2.04 -17.57 -9.09
N MET A 380 0.98 -17.23 -9.82
CA MET A 380 0.13 -18.20 -10.52
C MET A 380 0.57 -18.42 -11.97
N ILE A 381 1.30 -17.46 -12.55
CA ILE A 381 1.73 -17.54 -13.96
C ILE A 381 2.85 -18.56 -14.05
N SER A 382 2.60 -19.63 -14.80
CA SER A 382 3.50 -20.77 -14.96
C SER A 382 4.01 -20.95 -16.39
N GLN A 383 3.37 -20.32 -17.37
CA GLN A 383 3.69 -20.48 -18.79
C GLN A 383 4.38 -19.21 -19.34
N THR A 384 5.14 -19.38 -20.40
CA THR A 384 5.83 -18.29 -21.10
C THR A 384 4.94 -17.55 -22.10
N MET A 385 3.91 -18.24 -22.61
CA MET A 385 2.96 -17.69 -23.57
C MET A 385 1.60 -17.50 -22.91
N ILE A 386 0.96 -16.37 -23.18
CA ILE A 386 -0.37 -16.04 -22.62
C ILE A 386 -1.41 -17.09 -22.99
N PHE A 387 -1.39 -17.55 -24.26
CA PHE A 387 -2.31 -18.59 -24.73
C PHE A 387 -2.18 -19.88 -23.90
N ASP A 388 -0.94 -20.33 -23.64
CA ASP A 388 -0.68 -21.56 -22.90
C ASP A 388 -1.10 -21.42 -21.43
N GLU A 389 -0.91 -20.25 -20.82
CA GLU A 389 -1.38 -19.97 -19.45
C GLU A 389 -2.90 -20.04 -19.36
N VAL A 390 -3.63 -19.41 -20.29
CA VAL A 390 -5.10 -19.43 -20.30
C VAL A 390 -5.63 -20.84 -20.61
N ALA A 391 -4.99 -21.56 -21.52
CA ALA A 391 -5.40 -22.93 -21.91
C ALA A 391 -5.03 -24.00 -20.88
N LEU A 392 -4.09 -23.70 -19.95
CA LEU A 392 -3.55 -24.69 -19.00
C LEU A 392 -4.64 -25.43 -18.22
N GLY A 393 -5.58 -24.70 -17.65
CA GLY A 393 -6.68 -25.27 -16.87
C GLY A 393 -7.58 -26.20 -17.67
N LEU A 394 -7.83 -25.91 -18.95
CA LEU A 394 -8.61 -26.72 -19.86
C LEU A 394 -7.84 -27.99 -20.26
N ARG A 395 -6.55 -27.86 -20.61
CA ARG A 395 -5.67 -28.99 -20.94
C ARG A 395 -5.56 -29.97 -19.77
N MET A 396 -5.41 -29.48 -18.54
CA MET A 396 -5.36 -30.36 -17.36
C MET A 396 -6.66 -31.10 -17.07
N ARG A 397 -7.80 -30.61 -17.59
CA ARG A 397 -9.12 -31.26 -17.52
C ARG A 397 -9.36 -32.18 -18.72
N GLY A 398 -8.39 -32.36 -19.63
CA GLY A 398 -8.50 -33.23 -20.78
C GLY A 398 -9.32 -32.68 -21.95
N VAL A 399 -9.56 -31.36 -21.98
CA VAL A 399 -10.20 -30.71 -23.13
C VAL A 399 -9.21 -30.65 -24.28
N THR A 400 -9.63 -31.15 -25.45
CA THR A 400 -8.79 -31.19 -26.68
C THR A 400 -8.68 -29.80 -27.30
N GLU A 401 -7.62 -29.56 -28.09
CA GLU A 401 -7.35 -28.27 -28.76
C GLU A 401 -8.47 -27.81 -29.70
N GLU A 402 -9.29 -28.72 -30.22
CA GLU A 402 -10.44 -28.42 -31.10
C GLU A 402 -11.64 -27.76 -30.32
N ALA A 403 -11.63 -27.83 -28.99
CA ALA A 403 -12.68 -27.29 -28.14
C ALA A 403 -12.25 -26.02 -27.39
N ASN A 404 -11.03 -25.54 -27.63
CA ASN A 404 -10.50 -24.26 -27.08
C ASN A 404 -10.81 -23.09 -28.08
#